data_bb56834be0b426f286c31d36f299161d
#
_entry.id   bb56834be0b426f286c31d36f299161d
#
_cell.length_a   1.000
_cell.length_b   1.000
_cell.length_c   1.000
_cell.angle_alpha   90.00
_cell.angle_beta   90.00
_cell.angle_gamma   90.00
#
_symmetry.space_group_name_H-M   'P 1'
#
loop_
_entity.id
_entity.type
_entity.pdbx_description
1 polymer ?
#
loop_
_entity_poly.entity_id
_entity_poly.type
_entity_poly.pdbx_seq_one_letter_code
_entity_poly.pdbx_strand_id
1 'polypeptide(L)'
;MATFSIRRYSRQGLWSLFLTCAFPLHFWTLILVFRDISWLTERTNAWDAIGVASYGMIFAFAESVVVFLVTALLGFLTPKQWEPERRIAFLGLLILITSVWGMIAQLLFLWNIFLPAQAIQFLRSSSHPLRIIYAACLVVVTPTVLLPIYAFIRSNKAIMFMQNLMERLSLLTMFYLFFDLLGLIIVITRNIG
;
A
#
# COMPACT_ATOMS: atom_id res chain seq x y z
N MET A 1 -19.08 29.07 26.85
CA MET A 1 -19.35 28.24 25.68
C MET A 1 -18.00 27.93 25.01
N ALA A 2 -17.45 26.75 25.28
CA ALA A 2 -16.19 26.31 24.63
C ALA A 2 -16.55 25.78 23.26
N THR A 3 -16.18 26.51 22.22
CA THR A 3 -16.24 26.04 20.83
C THR A 3 -15.22 24.93 20.68
N PHE A 4 -15.62 23.68 20.89
CA PHE A 4 -14.88 22.49 20.50
C PHE A 4 -14.82 22.48 18.96
N SER A 5 -13.83 23.18 18.40
CA SER A 5 -13.41 22.95 17.03
C SER A 5 -12.84 21.55 16.96
N ILE A 6 -13.68 20.57 16.61
CA ILE A 6 -13.26 19.19 16.40
C ILE A 6 -12.45 19.18 15.12
N ARG A 7 -11.14 19.47 15.23
CA ARG A 7 -10.19 19.17 14.14
C ARG A 7 -10.21 17.66 13.94
N ARG A 8 -10.80 17.20 12.84
CA ARG A 8 -10.86 15.77 12.48
C ARG A 8 -9.49 15.14 12.29
N TYR A 9 -8.50 15.95 11.95
CA TYR A 9 -7.13 15.55 11.70
C TYR A 9 -6.15 16.53 12.32
N SER A 10 -5.07 16.04 12.92
CA SER A 10 -3.90 16.84 13.24
C SER A 10 -3.01 16.95 11.99
N ARG A 11 -2.22 18.03 11.87
CA ARG A 11 -1.26 18.20 10.77
C ARG A 11 -0.22 17.07 10.75
N GLN A 12 0.28 16.70 11.92
CA GLN A 12 1.22 15.60 12.08
C GLN A 12 0.59 14.26 11.69
N GLY A 13 -0.67 14.04 12.06
CA GLY A 13 -1.39 12.83 11.70
C GLY A 13 -1.64 12.69 10.20
N LEU A 14 -1.98 13.77 9.50
CA LEU A 14 -2.10 13.74 8.03
C LEU A 14 -0.76 13.43 7.36
N TRP A 15 0.33 13.98 7.88
CA TRP A 15 1.66 13.67 7.38
C TRP A 15 2.02 12.19 7.58
N SER A 16 1.79 11.66 8.79
CA SER A 16 1.99 10.24 9.08
C SER A 16 1.12 9.34 8.21
N LEU A 17 -0.14 9.72 7.95
CA LEU A 17 -1.03 8.99 7.06
C LEU A 17 -0.52 8.98 5.61
N PHE A 18 -0.05 10.14 5.11
CA PHE A 18 0.54 10.23 3.78
C PHE A 18 1.74 9.30 3.64
N LEU A 19 2.68 9.34 4.60
CA LEU A 19 3.85 8.46 4.60
C LEU A 19 3.48 6.98 4.67
N THR A 20 2.43 6.64 5.42
CA THR A 20 1.92 5.26 5.50
C THR A 20 1.27 4.81 4.17
N CYS A 21 0.59 5.71 3.45
CA CYS A 21 0.06 5.42 2.12
C CYS A 21 1.18 5.25 1.09
N ALA A 22 2.24 6.06 1.19
CA ALA A 22 3.34 6.04 0.26
C ALA A 22 4.23 4.79 0.41
N PHE A 23 4.40 4.28 1.63
CA PHE A 23 5.27 3.14 1.92
C PHE A 23 5.02 1.93 1.01
N PRO A 24 3.81 1.35 0.94
CA PRO A 24 3.58 0.14 0.16
C PRO A 24 3.75 0.36 -1.34
N LEU A 25 3.43 1.53 -1.86
CA LEU A 25 3.56 1.85 -3.28
C LEU A 25 5.03 1.92 -3.70
N HIS A 26 5.87 2.64 -2.94
CA HIS A 26 7.30 2.71 -3.20
C HIS A 26 7.98 1.36 -3.02
N PHE A 27 7.65 0.63 -1.94
CA PHE A 27 8.18 -0.69 -1.69
C PHE A 27 7.86 -1.66 -2.85
N TRP A 28 6.62 -1.62 -3.34
CA TRP A 28 6.20 -2.43 -4.48
C TRP A 28 6.92 -2.02 -5.77
N THR A 29 7.02 -0.74 -6.05
CA THR A 29 7.76 -0.22 -7.21
C THR A 29 9.20 -0.65 -7.20
N LEU A 30 9.88 -0.61 -6.05
CA LEU A 30 11.26 -1.12 -5.93
C LEU A 30 11.35 -2.61 -6.23
N ILE A 31 10.42 -3.44 -5.71
CA ILE A 31 10.38 -4.87 -6.05
C ILE A 31 10.28 -5.06 -7.57
N LEU A 32 9.41 -4.32 -8.25
CA LEU A 32 9.26 -4.42 -9.70
C LEU A 32 10.52 -3.98 -10.44
N VAL A 33 11.12 -2.86 -10.05
CA VAL A 33 12.37 -2.36 -10.65
C VAL A 33 13.49 -3.40 -10.50
N PHE A 34 13.69 -3.95 -9.30
CA PHE A 34 14.73 -4.96 -9.08
C PHE A 34 14.46 -6.28 -9.80
N ARG A 35 13.20 -6.66 -9.94
CA ARG A 35 12.83 -7.85 -10.72
C ARG A 35 13.22 -7.73 -12.18
N ASP A 36 12.98 -6.57 -12.76
CA ASP A 36 13.14 -6.36 -14.19
C ASP A 36 14.53 -5.79 -14.55
N ILE A 37 15.41 -5.56 -13.56
CA ILE A 37 16.73 -4.93 -13.78
C ILE A 37 17.64 -5.75 -14.70
N SER A 38 17.62 -7.07 -14.61
CA SER A 38 18.40 -7.94 -15.48
C SER A 38 17.97 -7.79 -16.95
N TRP A 39 16.68 -7.78 -17.21
CA TRP A 39 16.11 -7.57 -18.53
C TRP A 39 16.44 -6.18 -19.10
N LEU A 40 16.41 -5.15 -18.22
CA LEU A 40 16.77 -3.78 -18.58
C LEU A 40 18.24 -3.66 -18.95
N THR A 41 19.15 -4.23 -18.14
CA THR A 41 20.60 -4.13 -18.35
C THR A 41 21.08 -4.88 -19.58
N GLU A 42 20.41 -5.94 -20.00
CA GLU A 42 20.73 -6.68 -21.24
C GLU A 42 20.34 -5.91 -22.51
N ARG A 43 19.36 -5.02 -22.45
CA ARG A 43 18.79 -4.33 -23.62
C ARG A 43 19.10 -2.84 -23.68
N THR A 44 19.54 -2.26 -22.57
CA THR A 44 19.81 -0.83 -22.44
C THR A 44 21.11 -0.60 -21.69
N ASN A 45 21.58 0.65 -21.67
CA ASN A 45 22.72 1.04 -20.84
C ASN A 45 22.27 1.37 -19.40
N ALA A 46 23.23 1.47 -18.48
CA ALA A 46 22.97 1.76 -17.07
C ALA A 46 22.20 3.09 -16.86
N TRP A 47 22.43 4.07 -17.72
CA TRP A 47 21.75 5.37 -17.64
C TRP A 47 20.25 5.26 -17.96
N ASP A 48 19.90 4.41 -18.93
CA ASP A 48 18.50 4.14 -19.24
C ASP A 48 17.81 3.35 -18.14
N ALA A 49 18.50 2.37 -17.54
CA ALA A 49 17.98 1.63 -16.39
C ALA A 49 17.68 2.55 -15.19
N ILE A 50 18.60 3.47 -14.88
CA ILE A 50 18.39 4.51 -13.85
C ILE A 50 17.20 5.40 -14.22
N GLY A 51 17.06 5.77 -15.49
CA GLY A 51 15.92 6.55 -15.96
C GLY A 51 14.59 5.85 -15.70
N VAL A 52 14.47 4.56 -16.08
CA VAL A 52 13.25 3.78 -15.86
C VAL A 52 12.92 3.68 -14.37
N ALA A 53 13.91 3.42 -13.52
CA ALA A 53 13.71 3.40 -12.07
C ALA A 53 13.21 4.76 -11.54
N SER A 54 13.80 5.86 -12.04
CA SER A 54 13.42 7.22 -11.66
C SER A 54 11.97 7.55 -12.06
N TYR A 55 11.54 7.19 -13.26
CA TYR A 55 10.14 7.32 -13.67
C TYR A 55 9.20 6.50 -12.79
N GLY A 56 9.57 5.26 -12.45
CA GLY A 56 8.80 4.41 -11.56
C GLY A 56 8.60 5.03 -10.19
N MET A 57 9.65 5.61 -9.59
CA MET A 57 9.58 6.27 -8.29
C MET A 57 8.68 7.51 -8.33
N ILE A 58 8.81 8.37 -9.35
CA ILE A 58 7.94 9.55 -9.49
C ILE A 58 6.48 9.12 -9.66
N PHE A 59 6.22 8.04 -10.39
CA PHE A 59 4.88 7.51 -10.57
C PHE A 59 4.31 7.00 -9.23
N ALA A 60 5.11 6.25 -8.46
CA ALA A 60 4.74 5.80 -7.12
C ALA A 60 4.43 6.98 -6.18
N PHE A 61 5.17 8.09 -6.27
CA PHE A 61 4.86 9.31 -5.54
C PHE A 61 3.50 9.89 -5.94
N ALA A 62 3.23 10.03 -7.24
CA ALA A 62 1.94 10.53 -7.72
C ALA A 62 0.76 9.66 -7.26
N GLU A 63 0.90 8.33 -7.37
CA GLU A 63 -0.09 7.37 -6.86
C GLU A 63 -0.28 7.51 -5.35
N SER A 64 0.80 7.73 -4.59
CA SER A 64 0.75 7.92 -3.14
C SER A 64 -0.08 9.12 -2.74
N VAL A 65 0.01 10.22 -3.49
CA VAL A 65 -0.83 11.42 -3.28
C VAL A 65 -2.30 11.08 -3.51
N VAL A 66 -2.62 10.36 -4.59
CA VAL A 66 -4.01 9.97 -4.90
C VAL A 66 -4.57 9.05 -3.81
N VAL A 67 -3.84 8.01 -3.43
CA VAL A 67 -4.24 7.06 -2.38
C VAL A 67 -4.42 7.77 -1.04
N PHE A 68 -3.52 8.69 -0.69
CA PHE A 68 -3.65 9.51 0.51
C PHE A 68 -4.93 10.36 0.49
N LEU A 69 -5.23 11.04 -0.61
CA LEU A 69 -6.44 11.86 -0.73
C LEU A 69 -7.71 11.02 -0.56
N VAL A 70 -7.78 9.87 -1.24
CA VAL A 70 -8.91 8.95 -1.10
C VAL A 70 -9.04 8.46 0.35
N THR A 71 -7.92 8.07 0.97
CA THR A 71 -7.91 7.57 2.36
C THR A 71 -8.32 8.66 3.35
N ALA A 72 -7.84 9.88 3.17
CA ALA A 72 -8.25 11.03 3.99
C ALA A 72 -9.75 11.31 3.86
N LEU A 73 -10.30 11.19 2.64
CA LEU A 73 -11.74 11.30 2.41
C LEU A 73 -12.52 10.17 3.10
N LEU A 74 -12.05 8.92 3.03
CA LEU A 74 -12.68 7.80 3.74
C LEU A 74 -12.72 8.04 5.26
N GLY A 75 -11.77 8.77 5.81
CA GLY A 75 -11.79 9.14 7.23
C GLY A 75 -12.99 10.00 7.64
N PHE A 76 -13.72 10.63 6.71
CA PHE A 76 -14.98 11.29 7.03
C PHE A 76 -16.11 10.30 7.37
N LEU A 77 -15.97 9.06 6.96
CA LEU A 77 -16.91 7.98 7.29
C LEU A 77 -16.67 7.39 8.68
N THR A 78 -15.52 7.66 9.31
CA THR A 78 -15.24 7.18 10.66
C THR A 78 -16.09 7.90 11.71
N PRO A 79 -16.38 7.24 12.86
CA PRO A 79 -17.19 7.85 13.92
C PRO A 79 -16.64 9.21 14.37
N LYS A 80 -17.50 10.21 14.51
CA LYS A 80 -17.12 11.58 14.93
C LYS A 80 -16.50 11.63 16.32
N GLN A 81 -16.85 10.66 17.17
CA GLN A 81 -16.40 10.56 18.57
C GLN A 81 -14.94 10.07 18.70
N TRP A 82 -14.36 9.55 17.63
CA TRP A 82 -12.98 9.06 17.67
C TRP A 82 -11.99 10.22 17.72
N GLU A 83 -10.99 10.05 18.57
CA GLU A 83 -9.82 10.94 18.59
C GLU A 83 -9.09 10.92 17.24
N PRO A 84 -8.47 12.05 16.84
CA PRO A 84 -7.73 12.13 15.58
C PRO A 84 -6.70 11.03 15.40
N GLU A 85 -5.95 10.70 16.46
CA GLU A 85 -4.89 9.69 16.47
C GLU A 85 -5.45 8.29 16.22
N ARG A 86 -6.56 7.94 16.85
CA ARG A 86 -7.25 6.66 16.64
C ARG A 86 -7.77 6.53 15.21
N ARG A 87 -8.32 7.61 14.67
CA ARG A 87 -8.80 7.66 13.28
C ARG A 87 -7.68 7.41 12.29
N ILE A 88 -6.55 8.09 12.46
CA ILE A 88 -5.38 7.95 11.60
C ILE A 88 -4.82 6.54 11.68
N ALA A 89 -4.68 5.98 12.88
CA ALA A 89 -4.22 4.61 13.06
C ALA A 89 -5.15 3.58 12.40
N PHE A 90 -6.48 3.82 12.42
CA PHE A 90 -7.45 2.98 11.73
C PHE A 90 -7.31 3.05 10.20
N LEU A 91 -7.17 4.26 9.66
CA LEU A 91 -6.96 4.46 8.23
C LEU A 91 -5.64 3.83 7.76
N GLY A 92 -4.57 3.97 8.56
CA GLY A 92 -3.31 3.31 8.32
C GLY A 92 -3.44 1.77 8.30
N LEU A 93 -4.19 1.20 9.25
CA LEU A 93 -4.49 -0.24 9.27
C LEU A 93 -5.19 -0.69 7.99
N LEU A 94 -6.22 0.03 7.54
CA LEU A 94 -6.94 -0.28 6.31
C LEU A 94 -6.03 -0.26 5.09
N ILE A 95 -5.20 0.78 4.97
CA ILE A 95 -4.24 0.89 3.85
C ILE A 95 -3.26 -0.27 3.87
N LEU A 96 -2.67 -0.61 5.01
CA LEU A 96 -1.70 -1.70 5.08
C LEU A 96 -2.33 -3.06 4.74
N ILE A 97 -3.53 -3.36 5.25
CA ILE A 97 -4.25 -4.60 4.90
C ILE A 97 -4.53 -4.64 3.40
N THR A 98 -5.08 -3.56 2.84
CA THR A 98 -5.42 -3.49 1.41
C THR A 98 -4.17 -3.63 0.54
N SER A 99 -3.07 -2.97 0.93
CA SER A 99 -1.80 -3.05 0.21
C SER A 99 -1.19 -4.44 0.24
N VAL A 100 -1.21 -5.13 1.39
CA VAL A 100 -0.74 -6.51 1.49
C VAL A 100 -1.53 -7.43 0.57
N TRP A 101 -2.85 -7.32 0.54
CA TRP A 101 -3.68 -8.11 -0.38
C TRP A 101 -3.45 -7.75 -1.84
N GLY A 102 -3.27 -6.47 -2.15
CA GLY A 102 -2.90 -6.02 -3.50
C GLY A 102 -1.57 -6.61 -3.95
N MET A 103 -0.54 -6.57 -3.09
CA MET A 103 0.77 -7.18 -3.37
C MET A 103 0.67 -8.70 -3.55
N ILE A 104 -0.06 -9.42 -2.68
CA ILE A 104 -0.26 -10.87 -2.82
C ILE A 104 -0.91 -11.19 -4.16
N ALA A 105 -1.98 -10.48 -4.53
CA ALA A 105 -2.67 -10.69 -5.80
C ALA A 105 -1.74 -10.47 -7.00
N GLN A 106 -0.91 -9.43 -6.97
CA GLN A 106 0.06 -9.16 -8.03
C GLN A 106 1.20 -10.18 -8.03
N LEU A 107 1.70 -10.60 -6.86
CA LEU A 107 2.73 -11.64 -6.77
C LEU A 107 2.26 -12.95 -7.41
N LEU A 108 1.04 -13.39 -7.13
CA LEU A 108 0.47 -14.59 -7.72
C LEU A 108 0.46 -14.53 -9.26
N PHE A 109 0.13 -13.37 -9.81
CA PHE A 109 0.12 -13.14 -11.26
C PHE A 109 1.53 -13.03 -11.85
N LEU A 110 2.39 -12.20 -11.26
CA LEU A 110 3.71 -11.86 -11.82
C LEU A 110 4.72 -13.01 -11.76
N TRP A 111 4.62 -13.87 -10.74
CA TRP A 111 5.48 -15.06 -10.61
C TRP A 111 4.85 -16.33 -11.17
N ASN A 112 3.72 -16.21 -11.89
CA ASN A 112 3.02 -17.37 -12.47
C ASN A 112 2.80 -18.49 -11.45
N ILE A 113 2.40 -18.13 -10.23
CA ILE A 113 2.09 -19.11 -9.20
C ILE A 113 0.78 -19.77 -9.56
N PHE A 114 0.88 -21.00 -10.06
CA PHE A 114 -0.28 -21.81 -10.43
C PHE A 114 -0.84 -22.55 -9.23
N LEU A 115 -2.15 -22.79 -9.28
CA LEU A 115 -2.79 -23.68 -8.33
C LEU A 115 -2.19 -25.10 -8.45
N PRO A 116 -2.07 -25.85 -7.32
CA PRO A 116 -1.65 -27.26 -7.37
C PRO A 116 -2.51 -28.07 -8.35
N ALA A 117 -1.90 -29.05 -9.02
CA ALA A 117 -2.58 -29.86 -10.03
C ALA A 117 -3.88 -30.49 -9.52
N GLN A 118 -3.90 -30.91 -8.26
CA GLN A 118 -5.09 -31.45 -7.59
C GLN A 118 -6.24 -30.44 -7.49
N ALA A 119 -5.91 -29.17 -7.17
CA ALA A 119 -6.90 -28.09 -7.10
C ALA A 119 -7.45 -27.77 -8.50
N ILE A 120 -6.58 -27.77 -9.53
CA ILE A 120 -7.00 -27.58 -10.92
C ILE A 120 -7.93 -28.70 -11.36
N GLN A 121 -7.59 -29.96 -11.04
CA GLN A 121 -8.40 -31.11 -11.38
C GLN A 121 -9.77 -31.06 -10.67
N PHE A 122 -9.79 -30.71 -9.39
CA PHE A 122 -11.03 -30.52 -8.63
C PHE A 122 -11.89 -29.40 -9.24
N LEU A 123 -11.31 -28.28 -9.60
CA LEU A 123 -12.05 -27.18 -10.24
C LEU A 123 -12.61 -27.58 -11.61
N ARG A 124 -11.84 -28.35 -12.42
CA ARG A 124 -12.27 -28.83 -13.73
C ARG A 124 -13.42 -29.83 -13.62
N SER A 125 -13.46 -30.64 -12.56
CA SER A 125 -14.55 -31.60 -12.33
C SER A 125 -15.83 -30.97 -11.76
N SER A 126 -15.76 -29.71 -11.32
CA SER A 126 -16.88 -28.99 -10.75
C SER A 126 -17.75 -28.34 -11.82
N SER A 127 -19.07 -28.35 -11.61
CA SER A 127 -20.04 -27.62 -12.46
C SER A 127 -19.94 -26.11 -12.33
N HIS A 128 -19.35 -25.58 -11.23
CA HIS A 128 -19.28 -24.17 -10.95
C HIS A 128 -17.90 -23.73 -10.41
N PRO A 129 -16.79 -23.85 -11.18
CA PRO A 129 -15.43 -23.61 -10.70
C PRO A 129 -15.22 -22.18 -10.18
N LEU A 130 -15.80 -21.18 -10.84
CA LEU A 130 -15.68 -19.77 -10.42
C LEU A 130 -16.32 -19.53 -9.04
N ARG A 131 -17.47 -20.14 -8.75
CA ARG A 131 -18.12 -19.99 -7.44
C ARG A 131 -17.25 -20.56 -6.32
N ILE A 132 -16.56 -21.67 -6.57
CA ILE A 132 -15.65 -22.29 -5.60
C ILE A 132 -14.45 -21.33 -5.34
N ILE A 133 -13.86 -20.78 -6.40
CA ILE A 133 -12.75 -19.82 -6.26
C ILE A 133 -13.20 -18.59 -5.47
N TYR A 134 -14.35 -17.99 -5.80
CA TYR A 134 -14.87 -16.84 -5.06
C TYR A 134 -15.16 -17.18 -3.59
N ALA A 135 -15.77 -18.34 -3.32
CA ALA A 135 -16.02 -18.78 -1.95
C ALA A 135 -14.71 -18.97 -1.17
N ALA A 136 -13.70 -19.62 -1.77
CA ALA A 136 -12.39 -19.80 -1.17
C ALA A 136 -11.71 -18.44 -0.88
N CYS A 137 -11.74 -17.51 -1.83
CA CYS A 137 -11.23 -16.16 -1.62
C CYS A 137 -11.95 -15.46 -0.45
N LEU A 138 -13.28 -15.52 -0.38
CA LEU A 138 -14.04 -14.92 0.71
C LEU A 138 -13.69 -15.53 2.07
N VAL A 139 -13.54 -16.85 2.15
CA VAL A 139 -13.17 -17.57 3.38
C VAL A 139 -11.78 -17.15 3.87
N VAL A 140 -10.86 -16.83 2.97
CA VAL A 140 -9.50 -16.39 3.36
C VAL A 140 -9.45 -14.90 3.62
N VAL A 141 -9.97 -14.07 2.71
CA VAL A 141 -9.86 -12.60 2.79
C VAL A 141 -10.70 -12.04 3.95
N THR A 142 -11.92 -12.54 4.13
CA THR A 142 -12.83 -11.99 5.15
C THR A 142 -12.25 -12.03 6.57
N PRO A 143 -11.74 -13.15 7.10
CA PRO A 143 -11.17 -13.17 8.44
C PRO A 143 -9.87 -12.35 8.53
N THR A 144 -9.04 -12.35 7.49
CA THR A 144 -7.78 -11.57 7.50
C THR A 144 -8.00 -10.06 7.47
N VAL A 145 -9.16 -9.60 7.05
CA VAL A 145 -9.57 -8.20 7.13
C VAL A 145 -10.33 -7.92 8.44
N LEU A 146 -11.33 -8.76 8.76
CA LEU A 146 -12.22 -8.49 9.90
C LEU A 146 -11.54 -8.70 11.26
N LEU A 147 -10.65 -9.68 11.41
CA LEU A 147 -9.97 -9.93 12.70
C LEU A 147 -9.07 -8.76 13.14
N PRO A 148 -8.19 -8.20 12.28
CA PRO A 148 -7.43 -7.01 12.66
C PRO A 148 -8.30 -5.79 12.98
N ILE A 149 -9.36 -5.57 12.21
CA ILE A 149 -10.31 -4.47 12.47
C ILE A 149 -11.00 -4.67 13.81
N TYR A 150 -11.48 -5.88 14.10
CA TYR A 150 -12.11 -6.20 15.36
C TYR A 150 -11.15 -6.01 16.56
N ALA A 151 -9.92 -6.53 16.44
CA ALA A 151 -8.88 -6.36 17.44
C ALA A 151 -8.56 -4.86 17.67
N PHE A 152 -8.48 -4.07 16.60
CA PHE A 152 -8.26 -2.63 16.67
C PHE A 152 -9.38 -1.90 17.41
N ILE A 153 -10.64 -2.27 17.16
CA ILE A 153 -11.78 -1.62 17.83
C ILE A 153 -11.81 -1.93 19.32
N ARG A 154 -11.41 -3.14 19.71
CA ARG A 154 -11.53 -3.64 21.09
C ARG A 154 -10.29 -3.45 21.97
N SER A 155 -9.12 -3.22 21.38
CA SER A 155 -7.84 -3.26 22.10
C SER A 155 -7.02 -1.97 21.94
N ASN A 156 -6.80 -1.26 23.04
CA ASN A 156 -5.88 -0.12 23.04
C ASN A 156 -4.43 -0.54 22.71
N LYS A 157 -4.04 -1.78 22.99
CA LYS A 157 -2.72 -2.31 22.60
C LYS A 157 -2.59 -2.39 21.08
N ALA A 158 -3.66 -2.78 20.37
CA ALA A 158 -3.66 -2.81 18.92
C ALA A 158 -3.55 -1.41 18.30
N ILE A 159 -4.19 -0.41 18.92
CA ILE A 159 -4.07 1.00 18.51
C ILE A 159 -2.62 1.48 18.67
N MET A 160 -2.01 1.26 19.84
CA MET A 160 -0.60 1.63 20.11
C MET A 160 0.36 0.90 19.18
N PHE A 161 0.14 -0.40 18.93
CA PHE A 161 0.93 -1.15 17.97
C PHE A 161 0.87 -0.53 16.58
N MET A 162 -0.32 -0.16 16.13
CA MET A 162 -0.52 0.45 14.82
C MET A 162 0.17 1.81 14.71
N GLN A 163 0.07 2.65 15.74
CA GLN A 163 0.76 3.95 15.80
C GLN A 163 2.28 3.78 15.72
N ASN A 164 2.86 2.87 16.51
CA ASN A 164 4.28 2.57 16.47
C ASN A 164 4.73 2.01 15.11
N LEU A 165 3.90 1.18 14.48
CA LEU A 165 4.17 0.65 13.15
C LEU A 165 4.20 1.78 12.12
N MET A 166 3.20 2.66 12.12
CA MET A 166 3.13 3.82 11.23
C MET A 166 4.33 4.76 11.41
N GLU A 167 4.78 4.98 12.64
CA GLU A 167 5.97 5.79 12.92
C GLU A 167 7.23 5.19 12.28
N ARG A 168 7.45 3.88 12.46
CA ARG A 168 8.57 3.16 11.84
C ARG A 168 8.52 3.18 10.32
N LEU A 169 7.34 2.94 9.74
CA LEU A 169 7.16 3.00 8.29
C LEU A 169 7.36 4.42 7.76
N SER A 170 6.95 5.44 8.50
CA SER A 170 7.16 6.83 8.14
C SER A 170 8.65 7.18 8.00
N LEU A 171 9.50 6.66 8.87
CA LEU A 171 10.96 6.84 8.75
C LEU A 171 11.51 6.24 7.46
N LEU A 172 11.12 5.01 7.13
CA LEU A 172 11.51 4.36 5.87
C LEU A 172 11.00 5.14 4.65
N THR A 173 9.76 5.61 4.71
CA THR A 173 9.15 6.34 3.59
C THR A 173 9.86 7.67 3.32
N MET A 174 10.42 8.34 4.33
CA MET A 174 11.22 9.54 4.13
C MET A 174 12.44 9.29 3.23
N PHE A 175 13.07 8.11 3.33
CA PHE A 175 14.14 7.73 2.40
C PHE A 175 13.62 7.56 0.97
N TYR A 176 12.42 7.00 0.80
CA TYR A 176 11.82 6.87 -0.53
C TYR A 176 11.52 8.24 -1.15
N LEU A 177 10.96 9.17 -0.38
CA LEU A 177 10.73 10.54 -0.85
C LEU A 177 12.03 11.28 -1.24
N PHE A 178 13.15 10.96 -0.58
CA PHE A 178 14.45 11.45 -1.01
C PHE A 178 14.84 10.90 -2.39
N PHE A 179 14.61 9.61 -2.64
CA PHE A 179 14.83 9.01 -3.96
C PHE A 179 13.87 9.56 -5.02
N ASP A 180 12.64 9.93 -4.67
CA ASP A 180 11.71 10.61 -5.58
C ASP A 180 12.29 11.95 -6.04
N LEU A 181 12.87 12.72 -5.12
CA LEU A 181 13.52 13.98 -5.45
C LEU A 181 14.71 13.78 -6.40
N LEU A 182 15.57 12.80 -6.12
CA LEU A 182 16.67 12.43 -7.03
C LEU A 182 16.14 11.96 -8.38
N GLY A 183 15.11 11.13 -8.39
CA GLY A 183 14.44 10.65 -9.60
C GLY A 183 13.89 11.81 -10.44
N LEU A 184 13.28 12.79 -9.81
CA LEU A 184 12.78 13.99 -10.48
C LEU A 184 13.91 14.77 -11.17
N ILE A 185 15.04 14.96 -10.50
CA ILE A 185 16.22 15.62 -11.07
C ILE A 185 16.72 14.85 -12.29
N ILE A 186 16.83 13.51 -12.19
CA ILE A 186 17.29 12.64 -13.28
C ILE A 186 16.34 12.74 -14.47
N VAL A 187 15.04 12.68 -14.25
CA VAL A 187 14.03 12.76 -15.31
C VAL A 187 14.09 14.13 -16.00
N ILE A 188 14.21 15.21 -15.25
CA ILE A 188 14.34 16.56 -15.81
C ILE A 188 15.59 16.67 -16.67
N THR A 189 16.76 16.25 -16.16
CA THR A 189 18.02 16.32 -16.90
C THR A 189 18.00 15.49 -18.18
N ARG A 190 17.31 14.35 -18.20
CA ARG A 190 17.17 13.51 -19.39
C ARG A 190 16.27 14.10 -20.47
N ASN A 191 15.28 14.90 -20.09
CA ASN A 191 14.31 15.46 -21.05
C ASN A 191 14.69 16.87 -21.54
N ILE A 192 15.64 17.55 -20.90
CA ILE A 192 16.10 18.89 -21.30
C ILE A 192 17.39 18.82 -22.12
N GLY A 193 18.20 17.76 -21.98
CA GLY A 193 19.45 17.52 -22.73
C GLY A 193 19.24 16.63 -23.91
#